data_7170592f2c39b59e91b96ecd611730ad
#
_entry.id   7170592f2c39b59e91b96ecd611730ad
#
_cell.length_a   1.000
_cell.length_b   1.000
_cell.length_c   1.000
_cell.angle_alpha   90.00
_cell.angle_beta   90.00
_cell.angle_gamma   90.00
#
_symmetry.space_group_name_H-M   'P 1'
#
loop_
_entity.id
_entity.type
_entity.pdbx_description
1 polymer ?
#
loop_
_entity_poly.entity_id
_entity_poly.type
_entity_poly.pdbx_seq_one_letter_code
_entity_poly.pdbx_strand_id
1 'polypeptide(L)'
;LANRLSAAPANRVLLIEAGGNDDYLWVHIPVGYLYCIGNPRTDWLYFTEPDAGLNGRKLRYPRGKVLGGCSSINGMLYLRGQSRDYDHWAALTGEDDWRWERCLPDFMAHEDHYRLDSVSRSSGADNGTKDTEWSRFHGHGGEWRVERQRLRWEVLDAFAEAAVQAGIPASEDFNRGNNEGVGYFQVNQKGGWRWNTAKAFLRPTCYGRTNFELWTRGQVTRLALERDADGALRCAGADAWTGGEMQKARLAPGGELLLAAGSIGSPQILQLSGIGPGELLQRHGIPVVADLPGVGANLQDHLQIRSVYQVRGAKTLNQLA
;
A
#
# COMPACT_ATOMS: atom_id res chain seq x y z
N LEU A 1 -5.59 -8.33 -5.13
CA LEU A 1 -6.93 -8.90 -5.25
C LEU A 1 -7.35 -9.02 -6.72
N ALA A 2 -7.50 -7.93 -7.48
CA ALA A 2 -8.00 -7.94 -8.85
C ALA A 2 -7.30 -8.98 -9.76
N ASN A 3 -5.97 -9.08 -9.67
CA ASN A 3 -5.19 -10.08 -10.41
C ASN A 3 -5.58 -11.52 -10.02
N ARG A 4 -5.62 -11.82 -8.72
CA ARG A 4 -5.91 -13.19 -8.24
C ARG A 4 -7.36 -13.58 -8.54
N LEU A 5 -8.32 -12.70 -8.28
CA LEU A 5 -9.74 -12.98 -8.53
C LEU A 5 -10.05 -13.14 -10.01
N SER A 6 -9.52 -12.30 -10.88
CA SER A 6 -9.75 -12.41 -12.34
C SER A 6 -8.94 -13.52 -13.02
N ALA A 7 -8.05 -14.22 -12.29
CA ALA A 7 -7.38 -15.40 -12.81
C ALA A 7 -8.36 -16.57 -13.06
N ALA A 8 -9.44 -16.65 -12.30
CA ALA A 8 -10.53 -17.58 -12.54
C ALA A 8 -11.50 -16.99 -13.58
N PRO A 9 -11.65 -17.61 -14.78
CA PRO A 9 -12.51 -17.07 -15.85
C PRO A 9 -13.99 -16.93 -15.47
N ALA A 10 -14.45 -17.69 -14.49
CA ALA A 10 -15.81 -17.64 -13.99
C ALA A 10 -16.10 -16.37 -13.18
N ASN A 11 -15.08 -15.70 -12.63
CA ASN A 11 -15.23 -14.48 -11.88
C ASN A 11 -15.24 -13.28 -12.82
N ARG A 12 -16.28 -12.47 -12.77
CA ARG A 12 -16.29 -11.13 -13.39
C ARG A 12 -15.83 -10.12 -12.37
N VAL A 13 -14.75 -9.42 -12.65
CA VAL A 13 -14.11 -8.51 -11.71
C VAL A 13 -14.15 -7.08 -12.25
N LEU A 14 -14.77 -6.17 -11.50
CA LEU A 14 -14.72 -4.73 -11.73
C LEU A 14 -13.82 -4.10 -10.66
N LEU A 15 -12.81 -3.36 -11.09
CA LEU A 15 -12.00 -2.50 -10.24
C LEU A 15 -12.40 -1.05 -10.45
N ILE A 16 -12.77 -0.35 -9.39
CA ILE A 16 -13.12 1.08 -9.43
C ILE A 16 -12.02 1.87 -8.70
N GLU A 17 -11.38 2.79 -9.41
CA GLU A 17 -10.35 3.70 -8.92
C GLU A 17 -10.82 5.16 -9.05
N ALA A 18 -10.77 5.91 -7.96
CA ALA A 18 -11.20 7.31 -7.93
C ALA A 18 -10.30 8.23 -8.75
N GLY A 19 -9.00 7.90 -8.82
CA GLY A 19 -8.03 8.65 -9.62
C GLY A 19 -8.00 8.25 -11.09
N GLY A 20 -7.15 8.95 -11.84
CA GLY A 20 -6.85 8.60 -13.23
C GLY A 20 -5.84 7.45 -13.35
N ASN A 21 -5.45 7.17 -14.60
CA ASN A 21 -4.36 6.26 -14.89
C ASN A 21 -3.04 6.77 -14.31
N ASP A 22 -2.09 5.85 -14.10
CA ASP A 22 -0.73 6.16 -13.68
C ASP A 22 0.19 6.51 -14.86
N ASP A 23 -0.34 7.23 -15.86
CA ASP A 23 0.34 7.67 -17.08
C ASP A 23 1.15 8.97 -16.92
N TYR A 24 1.12 9.59 -15.75
CA TYR A 24 1.91 10.77 -15.44
C TYR A 24 3.38 10.38 -15.26
N LEU A 25 4.27 10.95 -16.07
CA LEU A 25 5.71 10.57 -16.13
C LEU A 25 6.34 10.50 -14.71
N TRP A 26 6.05 11.47 -13.86
CA TRP A 26 6.63 11.56 -12.53
C TRP A 26 6.21 10.43 -11.59
N VAL A 27 5.11 9.73 -11.86
CA VAL A 27 4.75 8.49 -11.14
C VAL A 27 5.84 7.42 -11.36
N HIS A 28 6.46 7.39 -12.52
CA HIS A 28 7.39 6.33 -12.89
C HIS A 28 8.83 6.61 -12.48
N ILE A 29 9.21 7.87 -12.38
CA ILE A 29 10.56 8.29 -11.98
C ILE A 29 10.67 8.25 -10.45
N PRO A 30 11.69 7.59 -9.85
CA PRO A 30 11.79 7.45 -8.41
C PRO A 30 11.68 8.77 -7.62
N VAL A 31 12.44 9.79 -7.99
CA VAL A 31 12.37 11.13 -7.37
C VAL A 31 11.06 11.87 -7.68
N GLY A 32 10.32 11.42 -8.66
CA GLY A 32 9.08 12.04 -9.13
C GLY A 32 7.95 12.09 -8.09
N TYR A 33 8.06 11.34 -6.98
CA TYR A 33 7.09 11.45 -5.89
C TYR A 33 6.98 12.89 -5.36
N LEU A 34 8.04 13.69 -5.46
CA LEU A 34 8.05 15.12 -5.09
C LEU A 34 7.09 15.96 -5.95
N TYR A 35 6.81 15.53 -7.17
CA TYR A 35 5.87 16.16 -8.10
C TYR A 35 4.47 15.52 -8.09
N CYS A 36 4.35 14.38 -7.44
CA CYS A 36 3.08 13.67 -7.28
C CYS A 36 2.37 14.06 -5.98
N ILE A 37 3.13 14.24 -4.90
CA ILE A 37 2.59 14.69 -3.60
C ILE A 37 2.24 16.17 -3.69
N GLY A 38 0.99 16.50 -3.32
CA GLY A 38 0.44 17.85 -3.45
C GLY A 38 -0.07 18.20 -4.85
N ASN A 39 -0.08 17.25 -5.78
CA ASN A 39 -0.62 17.43 -7.11
C ASN A 39 -2.05 16.87 -7.18
N PRO A 40 -3.07 17.66 -7.50
CA PRO A 40 -4.47 17.21 -7.53
C PRO A 40 -4.74 16.10 -8.56
N ARG A 41 -3.83 15.90 -9.52
CA ARG A 41 -3.90 14.81 -10.49
C ARG A 41 -3.66 13.44 -9.83
N THR A 42 -2.84 13.39 -8.76
CA THR A 42 -2.32 12.15 -8.18
C THR A 42 -2.48 12.04 -6.67
N ASP A 43 -2.90 13.11 -6.00
CA ASP A 43 -3.01 13.19 -4.54
C ASP A 43 -4.42 13.68 -4.15
N TRP A 44 -4.98 13.11 -3.10
CA TRP A 44 -6.24 13.54 -2.50
C TRP A 44 -6.15 14.90 -1.80
N LEU A 45 -4.96 15.38 -1.51
CA LEU A 45 -4.68 16.66 -0.85
C LEU A 45 -5.26 16.77 0.56
N TYR A 46 -5.31 15.68 1.31
CA TYR A 46 -5.82 15.69 2.67
C TYR A 46 -4.92 16.46 3.62
N PHE A 47 -5.58 17.09 4.61
CA PHE A 47 -4.95 17.68 5.79
C PHE A 47 -5.65 17.16 7.02
N THR A 48 -4.89 16.98 8.11
CA THR A 48 -5.47 16.70 9.41
C THR A 48 -6.16 17.95 9.95
N GLU A 49 -7.10 17.78 10.88
CA GLU A 49 -7.53 18.88 11.72
C GLU A 49 -6.39 19.27 12.68
N PRO A 50 -6.43 20.48 13.30
CA PRO A 50 -5.45 20.87 14.29
C PRO A 50 -5.44 19.86 15.45
N ASP A 51 -4.24 19.38 15.82
CA ASP A 51 -4.07 18.42 16.90
C ASP A 51 -3.32 19.07 18.07
N ALA A 52 -3.87 18.99 19.29
CA ALA A 52 -3.28 19.54 20.49
C ALA A 52 -1.91 18.90 20.82
N GLY A 53 -1.75 17.61 20.57
CA GLY A 53 -0.49 16.87 20.71
C GLY A 53 0.60 17.33 19.73
N LEU A 54 0.22 18.03 18.68
CA LEU A 54 1.11 18.63 17.68
C LEU A 54 1.20 20.16 17.77
N ASN A 55 0.91 20.73 18.93
CA ASN A 55 0.87 22.20 19.14
C ASN A 55 -0.11 22.92 18.21
N GLY A 56 -1.26 22.33 17.96
CA GLY A 56 -2.29 22.88 17.08
C GLY A 56 -1.97 22.84 15.58
N ARG A 57 -0.92 22.14 15.16
CA ARG A 57 -0.56 22.06 13.74
C ARG A 57 -1.52 21.17 12.96
N LYS A 58 -1.81 21.57 11.73
CA LYS A 58 -2.37 20.73 10.68
C LYS A 58 -1.25 20.08 9.87
N LEU A 59 -1.33 18.81 9.64
CA LEU A 59 -0.37 18.09 8.81
C LEU A 59 -0.96 17.78 7.44
N ARG A 60 -0.17 17.97 6.40
CA ARG A 60 -0.50 17.40 5.09
C ARG A 60 -0.45 15.88 5.19
N TYR A 61 -1.49 15.21 4.68
CA TYR A 61 -1.63 13.77 4.73
C TYR A 61 -1.80 13.17 3.34
N PRO A 62 -0.71 13.06 2.55
CA PRO A 62 -0.78 12.64 1.15
C PRO A 62 -1.34 11.23 1.00
N ARG A 63 -2.31 11.06 0.12
CA ARG A 63 -2.86 9.76 -0.29
C ARG A 63 -3.03 9.74 -1.79
N GLY A 64 -2.61 8.60 -2.41
CA GLY A 64 -2.67 8.47 -3.86
C GLY A 64 -4.11 8.48 -4.37
N LYS A 65 -4.40 9.39 -5.31
CA LYS A 65 -5.62 9.46 -6.13
C LYS A 65 -5.26 9.15 -7.57
N VAL A 66 -4.84 7.94 -7.81
CA VAL A 66 -4.29 7.48 -9.08
C VAL A 66 -4.25 5.95 -9.08
N LEU A 67 -4.34 5.33 -10.24
CA LEU A 67 -4.21 3.88 -10.35
C LEU A 67 -2.91 3.39 -9.70
N GLY A 68 -3.03 2.40 -8.82
CA GLY A 68 -1.95 1.95 -7.94
C GLY A 68 -1.91 2.64 -6.57
N GLY A 69 -2.78 3.64 -6.33
CA GLY A 69 -2.92 4.32 -5.04
C GLY A 69 -1.62 4.89 -4.51
N CYS A 70 -1.37 4.72 -3.21
CA CYS A 70 -0.16 5.23 -2.57
C CYS A 70 1.14 4.63 -3.12
N SER A 71 1.14 3.43 -3.71
CA SER A 71 2.33 2.86 -4.34
C SER A 71 2.82 3.67 -5.56
N SER A 72 1.95 4.51 -6.12
CA SER A 72 2.27 5.41 -7.24
C SER A 72 2.90 6.73 -6.81
N ILE A 73 2.79 7.11 -5.51
CA ILE A 73 3.28 8.41 -5.01
C ILE A 73 4.18 8.31 -3.78
N ASN A 74 4.40 7.13 -3.21
CA ASN A 74 5.24 6.94 -2.01
C ASN A 74 6.75 6.98 -2.33
N GLY A 75 7.59 6.92 -1.28
CA GLY A 75 9.05 6.84 -1.40
C GLY A 75 9.59 5.46 -1.80
N MET A 76 8.73 4.50 -2.15
CA MET A 76 9.08 3.14 -2.60
C MET A 76 9.81 2.27 -1.58
N LEU A 77 9.92 2.66 -0.33
CA LEU A 77 10.54 1.83 0.68
C LEU A 77 9.76 0.52 0.86
N TYR A 78 10.48 -0.59 0.84
CA TYR A 78 9.91 -1.91 1.06
C TYR A 78 10.17 -2.37 2.47
N LEU A 79 9.12 -2.38 3.29
CA LEU A 79 9.14 -2.82 4.68
C LEU A 79 7.89 -3.63 4.95
N ARG A 80 8.08 -4.80 5.57
CA ARG A 80 6.97 -5.68 5.98
C ARG A 80 6.47 -5.42 7.40
N GLY A 81 7.29 -4.75 8.22
CA GLY A 81 7.06 -4.59 9.66
C GLY A 81 7.76 -5.67 10.48
N GLN A 82 7.45 -5.73 11.76
CA GLN A 82 8.03 -6.70 12.68
C GLN A 82 7.12 -7.92 12.86
N SER A 83 7.67 -9.09 13.12
CA SER A 83 6.90 -10.30 13.39
C SER A 83 5.92 -10.11 14.54
N ARG A 84 6.35 -9.41 15.60
CA ARG A 84 5.50 -9.11 16.78
C ARG A 84 4.28 -8.24 16.46
N ASP A 85 4.31 -7.43 15.38
CA ASP A 85 3.14 -6.64 14.99
C ASP A 85 2.02 -7.55 14.48
N TYR A 86 2.37 -8.55 13.69
CA TYR A 86 1.45 -9.57 13.18
C TYR A 86 0.92 -10.49 14.29
N ASP A 87 1.83 -10.96 15.16
CA ASP A 87 1.45 -11.80 16.30
C ASP A 87 0.52 -11.05 17.27
N HIS A 88 0.73 -9.73 17.42
CA HIS A 88 -0.18 -8.88 18.20
C HIS A 88 -1.56 -8.78 17.53
N TRP A 89 -1.63 -8.63 16.20
CA TRP A 89 -2.91 -8.65 15.49
C TRP A 89 -3.63 -9.98 15.64
N ALA A 90 -2.93 -11.10 15.55
CA ALA A 90 -3.50 -12.41 15.82
C ALA A 90 -4.11 -12.49 17.22
N ALA A 91 -3.40 -11.99 18.23
CA ALA A 91 -3.88 -11.96 19.60
C ALA A 91 -5.10 -11.03 19.79
N LEU A 92 -5.13 -9.87 19.14
CA LEU A 92 -6.25 -8.92 19.23
C LEU A 92 -7.52 -9.41 18.54
N THR A 93 -7.39 -10.06 17.40
CA THR A 93 -8.52 -10.53 16.59
C THR A 93 -9.00 -11.93 16.97
N GLY A 94 -8.13 -12.71 17.61
CA GLY A 94 -8.36 -14.14 17.83
C GLY A 94 -8.13 -15.00 16.59
N GLU A 95 -7.57 -14.43 15.51
CA GLU A 95 -7.37 -15.07 14.22
C GLU A 95 -5.89 -15.41 14.00
N ASP A 96 -5.52 -16.68 14.12
CA ASP A 96 -4.14 -17.16 13.99
C ASP A 96 -3.54 -16.94 12.59
N ASP A 97 -4.35 -16.75 11.56
CA ASP A 97 -3.89 -16.46 10.20
C ASP A 97 -3.12 -15.12 10.10
N TRP A 98 -3.29 -14.22 11.07
CA TRP A 98 -2.49 -12.99 11.18
C TRP A 98 -1.09 -13.21 11.75
N ARG A 99 -0.74 -14.38 12.30
CA ARG A 99 0.62 -14.63 12.80
C ARG A 99 1.67 -14.45 11.72
N TRP A 100 2.83 -13.94 12.10
CA TRP A 100 3.93 -13.72 11.18
C TRP A 100 4.26 -14.95 10.33
N GLU A 101 4.32 -16.13 10.94
CA GLU A 101 4.60 -17.38 10.24
C GLU A 101 3.58 -17.75 9.17
N ARG A 102 2.33 -17.25 9.31
CA ARG A 102 1.25 -17.44 8.33
C ARG A 102 1.29 -16.37 7.24
N CYS A 103 1.60 -15.13 7.59
CA CYS A 103 1.69 -14.02 6.65
C CYS A 103 2.96 -14.05 5.79
N LEU A 104 4.09 -14.59 6.31
CA LEU A 104 5.36 -14.63 5.60
C LEU A 104 5.28 -15.35 4.23
N PRO A 105 4.64 -16.54 4.10
CA PRO A 105 4.46 -17.20 2.81
C PRO A 105 3.75 -16.34 1.77
N ASP A 106 2.76 -15.53 2.18
CA ASP A 106 2.03 -14.64 1.28
C ASP A 106 2.91 -13.48 0.79
N PHE A 107 3.76 -12.93 1.65
CA PHE A 107 4.77 -11.95 1.23
C PHE A 107 5.72 -12.55 0.21
N MET A 108 6.21 -13.75 0.46
CA MET A 108 7.15 -14.45 -0.44
C MET A 108 6.49 -14.81 -1.77
N ALA A 109 5.22 -15.21 -1.76
CA ALA A 109 4.50 -15.69 -2.95
C ALA A 109 4.34 -14.63 -4.05
N HIS A 110 4.28 -13.33 -3.70
CA HIS A 110 4.17 -12.26 -4.68
C HIS A 110 5.46 -11.47 -4.89
N GLU A 111 6.51 -11.75 -4.14
CA GLU A 111 7.79 -11.04 -4.21
C GLU A 111 8.68 -11.56 -5.34
N ASP A 112 9.42 -10.63 -5.96
CA ASP A 112 10.53 -10.89 -6.87
C ASP A 112 11.76 -10.15 -6.36
N HIS A 113 12.54 -10.82 -5.48
CA HIS A 113 13.63 -10.20 -4.77
C HIS A 113 14.96 -10.31 -5.53
N TYR A 114 15.66 -9.20 -5.73
CA TYR A 114 16.87 -9.09 -6.55
C TYR A 114 18.02 -10.03 -6.15
N ARG A 115 18.14 -10.36 -4.86
CA ARG A 115 19.19 -11.28 -4.35
C ARG A 115 19.00 -12.71 -4.86
N LEU A 116 17.79 -13.08 -5.25
CA LEU A 116 17.46 -14.41 -5.73
C LEU A 116 17.52 -14.53 -7.27
N ASP A 117 17.82 -13.45 -7.99
CA ASP A 117 17.96 -13.44 -9.46
C ASP A 117 19.06 -14.43 -9.94
N SER A 118 20.14 -14.61 -9.19
CA SER A 118 21.23 -15.52 -9.52
C SER A 118 20.87 -17.00 -9.33
N VAL A 119 19.98 -17.29 -8.39
CA VAL A 119 19.51 -18.65 -8.10
C VAL A 119 18.69 -19.21 -9.28
N SER A 120 17.90 -18.36 -9.93
CA SER A 120 17.10 -18.74 -11.12
C SER A 120 17.95 -18.98 -12.37
N ARG A 121 19.08 -18.30 -12.51
CA ARG A 121 19.98 -18.43 -13.68
C ARG A 121 20.88 -19.67 -13.62
N SER A 122 21.08 -20.22 -12.44
CA SER A 122 21.94 -21.39 -12.22
C SER A 122 21.19 -22.74 -12.25
N SER A 123 19.88 -22.75 -12.54
CA SER A 123 19.10 -23.98 -12.66
C SER A 123 19.38 -24.83 -13.92
N GLY A 124 20.42 -24.45 -14.70
CA GLY A 124 21.00 -25.26 -15.77
C GLY A 124 22.40 -25.75 -15.36
N ALA A 125 22.46 -26.88 -14.65
CA ALA A 125 23.68 -27.61 -14.26
C ALA A 125 24.62 -26.88 -13.30
N ASP A 126 24.57 -27.20 -12.12
CA ASP A 126 25.60 -27.40 -11.09
C ASP A 126 25.19 -26.83 -9.72
N ASN A 127 25.58 -27.53 -8.67
CA ASN A 127 25.30 -27.33 -7.26
C ASN A 127 25.60 -25.91 -6.71
N GLY A 128 25.02 -24.88 -7.30
CA GLY A 128 25.06 -23.52 -6.77
C GLY A 128 24.34 -23.49 -5.43
N THR A 129 25.07 -23.25 -4.35
CA THR A 129 24.55 -22.97 -3.00
C THR A 129 23.39 -21.99 -3.15
N LYS A 130 22.15 -22.50 -3.01
CA LYS A 130 20.98 -21.66 -2.77
C LYS A 130 21.39 -20.74 -1.64
N ASP A 131 21.25 -19.41 -1.81
CA ASP A 131 21.40 -18.49 -0.70
C ASP A 131 20.26 -18.78 0.27
N THR A 132 20.47 -19.83 1.08
CA THR A 132 19.46 -20.43 1.95
C THR A 132 19.00 -19.46 3.02
N GLU A 133 19.81 -18.46 3.34
CA GLU A 133 19.46 -17.45 4.31
C GLU A 133 18.41 -16.47 3.76
N TRP A 134 18.62 -15.95 2.54
CA TRP A 134 17.65 -15.04 1.90
C TRP A 134 16.37 -15.76 1.48
N SER A 135 16.48 -16.97 0.95
CA SER A 135 15.31 -17.75 0.50
C SER A 135 14.40 -18.21 1.64
N ARG A 136 14.82 -18.09 2.90
CA ARG A 136 13.94 -18.33 4.06
C ARG A 136 12.90 -17.21 4.26
N PHE A 137 13.21 -16.01 3.81
CA PHE A 137 12.39 -14.82 4.06
C PHE A 137 11.92 -14.13 2.79
N HIS A 138 12.49 -14.43 1.64
CA HIS A 138 12.22 -13.76 0.38
C HIS A 138 11.78 -14.71 -0.72
N GLY A 139 10.91 -14.18 -1.61
CA GLY A 139 10.43 -14.87 -2.80
C GLY A 139 11.14 -14.42 -4.09
N HIS A 140 10.96 -15.21 -5.14
CA HIS A 140 11.47 -14.91 -6.47
C HIS A 140 10.42 -15.22 -7.53
N GLY A 141 10.39 -14.40 -8.60
CA GLY A 141 9.49 -14.61 -9.73
C GLY A 141 8.05 -14.15 -9.50
N GLY A 142 7.76 -13.54 -8.35
CA GLY A 142 6.47 -12.90 -8.10
C GLY A 142 6.31 -11.57 -8.85
N GLU A 143 5.18 -10.94 -8.72
CA GLU A 143 4.87 -9.71 -9.45
C GLU A 143 5.49 -8.46 -8.81
N TRP A 144 5.78 -8.51 -7.49
CA TRP A 144 6.20 -7.38 -6.68
C TRP A 144 7.73 -7.31 -6.61
N ARG A 145 8.32 -6.55 -7.54
CA ARG A 145 9.77 -6.42 -7.61
C ARG A 145 10.33 -5.62 -6.44
N VAL A 146 11.37 -6.16 -5.82
CA VAL A 146 12.18 -5.55 -4.75
C VAL A 146 13.63 -5.47 -5.21
N GLU A 147 14.20 -4.27 -5.20
CA GLU A 147 15.59 -4.02 -5.59
C GLU A 147 16.37 -3.31 -4.48
N ARG A 148 17.69 -3.42 -4.57
CA ARG A 148 18.58 -2.57 -3.80
C ARG A 148 18.46 -1.14 -4.31
N GLN A 149 18.42 -0.16 -3.39
CA GLN A 149 18.47 1.24 -3.80
C GLN A 149 19.81 1.55 -4.47
N ARG A 150 19.78 2.40 -5.49
CA ARG A 150 20.95 2.70 -6.34
C ARG A 150 21.73 3.90 -5.85
N LEU A 151 21.05 4.83 -5.18
CA LEU A 151 21.66 6.07 -4.72
C LEU A 151 22.30 5.84 -3.34
N ARG A 152 23.59 6.13 -3.24
CA ARG A 152 24.36 6.13 -2.00
C ARG A 152 25.03 7.47 -1.80
N TRP A 153 25.10 7.89 -0.55
CA TRP A 153 25.73 9.14 -0.17
C TRP A 153 26.75 8.87 0.92
N GLU A 154 27.95 9.40 0.75
CA GLU A 154 29.03 9.32 1.73
C GLU A 154 28.59 9.75 3.14
N VAL A 155 27.78 10.80 3.23
CA VAL A 155 27.25 11.30 4.51
C VAL A 155 26.29 10.29 5.15
N LEU A 156 25.53 9.51 4.37
CA LEU A 156 24.65 8.47 4.91
C LEU A 156 25.43 7.23 5.34
N ASP A 157 26.49 6.89 4.61
CA ASP A 157 27.40 5.80 5.02
C ASP A 157 28.07 6.17 6.35
N ALA A 158 28.60 7.39 6.48
CA ALA A 158 29.18 7.87 7.73
C ALA A 158 28.17 7.92 8.90
N PHE A 159 26.91 8.29 8.61
CA PHE A 159 25.83 8.25 9.61
C PHE A 159 25.57 6.80 10.08
N ALA A 160 25.51 5.86 9.16
CA ALA A 160 25.31 4.44 9.49
C ALA A 160 26.47 3.88 10.33
N GLU A 161 27.72 4.22 9.98
CA GLU A 161 28.89 3.85 10.76
C GLU A 161 28.85 4.45 12.17
N ALA A 162 28.49 5.72 12.31
CA ALA A 162 28.34 6.37 13.61
C ALA A 162 27.24 5.72 14.47
N ALA A 163 26.13 5.31 13.86
CA ALA A 163 25.06 4.58 14.53
C ALA A 163 25.55 3.22 15.08
N VAL A 164 26.35 2.49 14.28
CA VAL A 164 26.95 1.23 14.73
C VAL A 164 27.93 1.46 15.87
N GLN A 165 28.76 2.51 15.81
CA GLN A 165 29.65 2.89 16.92
C GLN A 165 28.90 3.25 18.20
N ALA A 166 27.69 3.79 18.07
CA ALA A 166 26.77 4.08 19.18
C ALA A 166 25.99 2.85 19.69
N GLY A 167 26.24 1.66 19.15
CA GLY A 167 25.63 0.41 19.59
C GLY A 167 24.35 0.01 18.86
N ILE A 168 23.95 0.72 17.79
CA ILE A 168 22.82 0.33 16.95
C ILE A 168 23.29 -0.77 15.97
N PRO A 169 22.65 -1.95 15.92
CA PRO A 169 23.08 -3.01 15.04
C PRO A 169 22.96 -2.62 13.55
N ALA A 170 23.96 -3.02 12.74
CA ALA A 170 23.83 -2.92 11.29
C ALA A 170 22.80 -3.94 10.78
N SER A 171 21.98 -3.51 9.83
CA SER A 171 21.03 -4.40 9.14
C SER A 171 21.17 -4.28 7.62
N GLU A 172 21.36 -5.41 6.96
CA GLU A 172 21.30 -5.49 5.51
C GLU A 172 19.86 -5.72 5.01
N ASP A 173 18.96 -6.13 5.92
CA ASP A 173 17.61 -6.53 5.58
C ASP A 173 16.64 -6.33 6.74
N PHE A 174 15.69 -5.44 6.57
CA PHE A 174 14.65 -5.13 7.54
C PHE A 174 13.38 -5.98 7.41
N ASN A 175 13.37 -7.00 6.52
CA ASN A 175 12.18 -7.76 6.15
C ASN A 175 12.16 -9.21 6.66
N ARG A 176 13.01 -9.53 7.64
CA ARG A 176 13.12 -10.87 8.26
C ARG A 176 12.28 -11.01 9.53
N GLY A 177 11.34 -10.12 9.78
CA GLY A 177 10.53 -10.10 11.00
C GLY A 177 11.14 -9.30 12.15
N ASN A 178 12.34 -8.75 11.97
CA ASN A 178 12.94 -7.75 12.84
C ASN A 178 13.47 -6.59 11.98
N ASN A 179 13.03 -5.37 12.28
CA ASN A 179 13.44 -4.16 11.59
C ASN A 179 14.23 -3.19 12.49
N GLU A 180 14.80 -3.69 13.60
CA GLU A 180 15.70 -2.91 14.44
C GLU A 180 17.09 -2.84 13.81
N GLY A 181 17.66 -1.64 13.74
CA GLY A 181 19.01 -1.46 13.22
C GLY A 181 19.16 -0.24 12.33
N VAL A 182 20.34 -0.14 11.70
CA VAL A 182 20.69 0.89 10.75
C VAL A 182 21.14 0.28 9.42
N GLY A 183 20.66 0.81 8.31
CA GLY A 183 21.02 0.36 6.97
C GLY A 183 20.22 1.04 5.87
N TYR A 184 20.51 0.69 4.63
CA TYR A 184 19.75 1.17 3.49
C TYR A 184 18.52 0.30 3.24
N PHE A 185 17.37 0.93 3.07
CA PHE A 185 16.14 0.23 2.73
C PHE A 185 16.18 -0.36 1.33
N GLN A 186 15.54 -1.50 1.17
CA GLN A 186 15.17 -2.04 -0.13
C GLN A 186 13.99 -1.22 -0.71
N VAL A 187 13.83 -1.26 -2.02
CA VAL A 187 12.87 -0.40 -2.72
C VAL A 187 12.07 -1.16 -3.78
N ASN A 188 10.82 -0.73 -3.97
CA ASN A 188 9.97 -1.23 -5.05
C ASN A 188 10.31 -0.53 -6.36
N GLN A 189 11.38 -1.00 -6.99
CA GLN A 189 11.86 -0.56 -8.30
C GLN A 189 12.16 -1.76 -9.20
N LYS A 190 12.08 -1.55 -10.51
CA LYS A 190 12.56 -2.49 -11.52
C LYS A 190 13.34 -1.72 -12.58
N GLY A 191 14.64 -2.05 -12.69
CA GLY A 191 15.50 -1.37 -13.64
C GLY A 191 15.65 0.14 -13.42
N GLY A 192 15.50 0.63 -12.17
CA GLY A 192 15.57 2.05 -11.83
C GLY A 192 14.27 2.84 -11.97
N TRP A 193 13.18 2.20 -12.37
CA TRP A 193 11.85 2.77 -12.44
C TRP A 193 11.01 2.32 -11.25
N ARG A 194 10.14 3.21 -10.76
CA ARG A 194 9.11 2.82 -9.79
C ARG A 194 8.34 1.60 -10.27
N TRP A 195 8.16 0.63 -9.37
CA TRP A 195 7.35 -0.55 -9.59
C TRP A 195 6.13 -0.49 -8.69
N ASN A 196 5.07 0.20 -9.17
CA ASN A 196 3.81 0.35 -8.44
C ASN A 196 2.90 -0.86 -8.66
N THR A 197 1.81 -0.94 -7.90
CA THR A 197 0.88 -2.08 -7.95
C THR A 197 0.17 -2.22 -9.31
N ALA A 198 -0.01 -1.12 -10.06
CA ALA A 198 -0.58 -1.18 -11.41
C ALA A 198 0.38 -1.90 -12.38
N LYS A 199 1.69 -1.60 -12.30
CA LYS A 199 2.72 -2.30 -13.10
C LYS A 199 2.91 -3.75 -12.67
N ALA A 200 2.84 -4.00 -11.37
CA ALA A 200 3.07 -5.33 -10.83
C ALA A 200 1.90 -6.28 -11.13
N PHE A 201 0.68 -5.85 -10.84
CA PHE A 201 -0.47 -6.76 -10.76
C PHE A 201 -1.53 -6.56 -11.85
N LEU A 202 -1.64 -5.39 -12.47
CA LEU A 202 -2.71 -5.13 -13.43
C LEU A 202 -2.24 -5.23 -14.88
N ARG A 203 -1.22 -4.48 -15.28
CA ARG A 203 -0.79 -4.39 -16.68
C ARG A 203 -0.31 -5.70 -17.26
N PRO A 204 0.50 -6.52 -16.56
CA PRO A 204 1.01 -7.75 -17.15
C PRO A 204 -0.07 -8.81 -17.33
N THR A 205 -1.14 -8.74 -16.57
CA THR A 205 -2.09 -9.85 -16.44
C THR A 205 -3.55 -9.45 -16.67
N CYS A 206 -4.05 -8.44 -15.92
CA CYS A 206 -5.49 -8.14 -15.92
C CYS A 206 -5.97 -7.51 -17.24
N TYR A 207 -5.17 -6.65 -17.87
CA TYR A 207 -5.60 -5.92 -19.07
C TYR A 207 -5.86 -6.81 -20.28
N GLY A 208 -5.31 -8.02 -20.31
CA GLY A 208 -5.60 -9.02 -21.37
C GLY A 208 -6.78 -9.93 -21.06
N ARG A 209 -7.44 -9.81 -19.91
CA ARG A 209 -8.51 -10.69 -19.48
C ARG A 209 -9.89 -10.13 -19.84
N THR A 210 -10.71 -10.91 -20.46
CA THR A 210 -12.09 -10.53 -20.86
C THR A 210 -13.07 -10.44 -19.70
N ASN A 211 -12.73 -11.02 -18.56
CA ASN A 211 -13.52 -11.02 -17.32
C ASN A 211 -13.07 -9.94 -16.33
N PHE A 212 -12.18 -9.03 -16.73
CA PHE A 212 -11.71 -7.90 -15.94
C PHE A 212 -12.11 -6.57 -16.57
N GLU A 213 -12.67 -5.68 -15.76
CA GLU A 213 -13.03 -4.32 -16.14
C GLU A 213 -12.43 -3.32 -15.15
N LEU A 214 -12.00 -2.16 -15.65
CA LEU A 214 -11.42 -1.09 -14.85
C LEU A 214 -12.16 0.23 -15.13
N TRP A 215 -12.71 0.82 -14.08
CA TRP A 215 -13.19 2.21 -14.10
C TRP A 215 -12.17 3.11 -13.41
N THR A 216 -11.55 4.01 -14.13
CA THR A 216 -10.76 5.12 -13.58
C THR A 216 -11.59 6.37 -13.48
N ARG A 217 -11.20 7.29 -12.59
CA ARG A 217 -12.00 8.50 -12.25
C ARG A 217 -13.39 8.15 -11.76
N GLY A 218 -13.54 6.99 -11.17
CA GLY A 218 -14.76 6.45 -10.58
C GLY A 218 -14.76 6.64 -9.07
N GLN A 219 -15.27 7.74 -8.58
CA GLN A 219 -15.36 7.98 -7.15
C GLN A 219 -16.59 7.28 -6.57
N VAL A 220 -16.38 6.22 -5.80
CA VAL A 220 -17.45 5.56 -5.07
C VAL A 220 -18.02 6.55 -4.04
N THR A 221 -19.32 6.77 -4.10
CA THR A 221 -20.05 7.70 -3.23
C THR A 221 -20.75 6.99 -2.09
N ARG A 222 -21.21 5.76 -2.33
CA ARG A 222 -21.84 4.90 -1.32
C ARG A 222 -21.92 3.45 -1.77
N LEU A 223 -22.14 2.56 -0.83
CA LEU A 223 -22.52 1.17 -1.05
C LEU A 223 -24.05 1.08 -1.29
N ALA A 224 -24.44 0.17 -2.16
CA ALA A 224 -25.83 -0.24 -2.29
C ALA A 224 -26.10 -1.34 -1.29
N LEU A 225 -26.88 -1.03 -0.25
CA LEU A 225 -27.20 -1.95 0.83
C LEU A 225 -28.67 -2.34 0.72
N GLU A 226 -28.94 -3.63 0.89
CA GLU A 226 -30.28 -4.22 0.83
C GLU A 226 -30.47 -5.16 2.03
N ARG A 227 -31.72 -5.41 2.40
CA ARG A 227 -32.05 -6.46 3.36
C ARG A 227 -32.53 -7.69 2.60
N ASP A 228 -32.00 -8.85 2.94
CA ASP A 228 -32.48 -10.10 2.40
C ASP A 228 -33.83 -10.50 3.03
N ALA A 229 -34.35 -11.66 2.62
CA ALA A 229 -35.64 -12.16 3.08
C ALA A 229 -35.69 -12.40 4.60
N ASP A 230 -34.54 -12.67 5.21
CA ASP A 230 -34.39 -12.89 6.66
C ASP A 230 -34.11 -11.57 7.41
N GLY A 231 -34.08 -10.43 6.71
CA GLY A 231 -33.80 -9.10 7.25
C GLY A 231 -32.32 -8.79 7.45
N ALA A 232 -31.42 -9.70 7.11
CA ALA A 232 -29.97 -9.47 7.22
C ALA A 232 -29.50 -8.45 6.18
N LEU A 233 -28.58 -7.57 6.60
CA LEU A 233 -28.03 -6.53 5.75
C LEU A 233 -27.00 -7.14 4.79
N ARG A 234 -27.17 -6.89 3.49
CA ARG A 234 -26.27 -7.33 2.43
C ARG A 234 -25.82 -6.17 1.57
N CYS A 235 -24.60 -6.26 1.07
CA CYS A 235 -24.11 -5.34 0.04
C CYS A 235 -24.51 -5.87 -1.35
N ALA A 236 -25.25 -5.06 -2.10
CA ALA A 236 -25.69 -5.38 -3.47
C ALA A 236 -24.83 -4.69 -4.54
N GLY A 237 -23.87 -3.85 -4.13
CA GLY A 237 -22.98 -3.14 -5.05
C GLY A 237 -22.53 -1.80 -4.53
N ALA A 238 -22.15 -0.91 -5.45
CA ALA A 238 -21.75 0.46 -5.15
C ALA A 238 -22.27 1.44 -6.20
N ASP A 239 -22.48 2.69 -5.78
CA ASP A 239 -22.73 3.82 -6.64
C ASP A 239 -21.45 4.64 -6.75
N ALA A 240 -21.02 4.95 -7.98
CA ALA A 240 -19.81 5.69 -8.26
C ALA A 240 -20.06 6.84 -9.23
N TRP A 241 -19.49 8.00 -8.94
CA TRP A 241 -19.48 9.13 -9.87
C TRP A 241 -18.33 8.96 -10.86
N THR A 242 -18.64 8.80 -12.13
CA THR A 242 -17.65 8.63 -13.21
C THR A 242 -18.20 9.17 -14.52
N GLY A 243 -17.34 9.74 -15.36
CA GLY A 243 -17.76 10.28 -16.65
C GLY A 243 -18.76 11.45 -16.59
N GLY A 244 -18.90 12.12 -15.42
CA GLY A 244 -19.84 13.21 -15.22
C GLY A 244 -21.23 12.76 -14.78
N GLU A 245 -21.45 11.48 -14.53
CA GLU A 245 -22.74 10.92 -14.11
C GLU A 245 -22.57 9.84 -13.02
N MET A 246 -23.69 9.48 -12.40
CA MET A 246 -23.73 8.43 -11.39
C MET A 246 -23.92 7.06 -12.06
N GLN A 247 -22.90 6.24 -11.97
CA GLN A 247 -22.92 4.84 -12.43
C GLN A 247 -23.22 3.89 -11.27
N LYS A 248 -23.90 2.80 -11.56
CA LYS A 248 -24.30 1.78 -10.58
C LYS A 248 -23.64 0.46 -10.90
N ALA A 249 -22.63 0.09 -10.10
CA ALA A 249 -22.07 -1.25 -10.12
C ALA A 249 -22.92 -2.17 -9.23
N ARG A 250 -23.37 -3.30 -9.75
CA ARG A 250 -24.18 -4.27 -9.00
C ARG A 250 -23.51 -5.62 -9.00
N LEU A 251 -23.61 -6.29 -7.85
CA LEU A 251 -23.09 -7.64 -7.69
C LEU A 251 -23.98 -8.65 -8.42
N ALA A 252 -23.34 -9.63 -9.06
CA ALA A 252 -24.05 -10.81 -9.51
C ALA A 252 -24.47 -11.68 -8.30
N PRO A 253 -25.44 -12.60 -8.45
CA PRO A 253 -25.77 -13.54 -7.39
C PRO A 253 -24.53 -14.28 -6.88
N GLY A 254 -24.31 -14.27 -5.56
CA GLY A 254 -23.10 -14.83 -4.94
C GLY A 254 -21.83 -14.01 -5.10
N GLY A 255 -21.90 -12.79 -5.67
CA GLY A 255 -20.78 -11.89 -5.79
C GLY A 255 -20.44 -11.18 -4.49
N GLU A 256 -19.20 -10.67 -4.38
CA GLU A 256 -18.68 -9.96 -3.21
C GLU A 256 -18.17 -8.58 -3.60
N LEU A 257 -18.30 -7.62 -2.68
CA LEU A 257 -17.68 -6.30 -2.78
C LEU A 257 -16.52 -6.20 -1.80
N LEU A 258 -15.34 -5.92 -2.34
CA LEU A 258 -14.11 -5.75 -1.57
C LEU A 258 -13.77 -4.25 -1.46
N LEU A 259 -13.93 -3.69 -0.27
CA LEU A 259 -13.65 -2.30 0.00
C LEU A 259 -12.16 -2.12 0.34
N ALA A 260 -11.39 -1.61 -0.62
CA ALA A 260 -9.94 -1.45 -0.53
C ALA A 260 -9.50 -0.01 -0.85
N ALA A 261 -10.30 0.99 -0.42
CA ALA A 261 -10.08 2.41 -0.72
C ALA A 261 -9.07 3.10 0.22
N GLY A 262 -8.31 2.32 0.99
CA GLY A 262 -7.31 2.81 1.95
C GLY A 262 -7.92 3.19 3.30
N SER A 263 -7.05 3.48 4.26
CA SER A 263 -7.42 3.71 5.67
C SER A 263 -8.30 4.94 5.92
N ILE A 264 -8.38 5.86 4.97
CA ILE A 264 -9.29 7.02 5.01
C ILE A 264 -10.51 6.78 4.14
N GLY A 265 -10.32 6.33 2.89
CA GLY A 265 -11.42 6.18 1.93
C GLY A 265 -12.40 5.07 2.30
N SER A 266 -11.92 3.94 2.82
CA SER A 266 -12.80 2.82 3.19
C SER A 266 -13.76 3.18 4.33
N PRO A 267 -13.31 3.75 5.47
CA PRO A 267 -14.24 4.23 6.50
C PRO A 267 -15.18 5.31 6.01
N GLN A 268 -14.71 6.23 5.15
CA GLN A 268 -15.55 7.29 4.59
C GLN A 268 -16.70 6.70 3.76
N ILE A 269 -16.42 5.73 2.89
CA ILE A 269 -17.44 5.07 2.07
C ILE A 269 -18.45 4.33 2.97
N LEU A 270 -17.99 3.67 4.02
CA LEU A 270 -18.89 3.02 5.00
C LEU A 270 -19.79 4.05 5.67
N GLN A 271 -19.23 5.14 6.18
CA GLN A 271 -20.00 6.20 6.84
C GLN A 271 -21.01 6.85 5.88
N LEU A 272 -20.63 7.17 4.65
CA LEU A 272 -21.54 7.68 3.62
C LEU A 272 -22.67 6.69 3.25
N SER A 273 -22.46 5.40 3.56
CA SER A 273 -23.44 4.33 3.35
C SER A 273 -24.31 4.05 4.60
N GLY A 274 -24.15 4.86 5.66
CA GLY A 274 -24.93 4.69 6.90
C GLY A 274 -24.33 3.67 7.88
N ILE A 275 -23.07 3.25 7.67
CA ILE A 275 -22.36 2.30 8.55
C ILE A 275 -21.25 3.06 9.28
N GLY A 276 -21.40 3.29 10.58
CA GLY A 276 -20.44 4.05 11.36
C GLY A 276 -21.01 4.59 12.65
N PRO A 277 -20.33 5.54 13.33
CA PRO A 277 -20.81 6.13 14.59
C PRO A 277 -22.15 6.83 14.39
N GLY A 278 -23.22 6.31 15.00
CA GLY A 278 -24.59 6.75 14.77
C GLY A 278 -24.81 8.24 14.98
N GLU A 279 -24.28 8.81 16.07
CA GLU A 279 -24.37 10.25 16.35
C GLU A 279 -23.69 11.12 15.28
N LEU A 280 -22.52 10.67 14.79
CA LEU A 280 -21.80 11.37 13.71
C LEU A 280 -22.63 11.36 12.44
N LEU A 281 -23.16 10.21 12.05
CA LEU A 281 -23.97 10.04 10.85
C LEU A 281 -25.21 10.95 10.90
N GLN A 282 -25.93 10.95 12.03
CA GLN A 282 -27.14 11.79 12.24
C GLN A 282 -26.82 13.28 12.14
N ARG A 283 -25.68 13.74 12.70
CA ARG A 283 -25.25 15.15 12.56
C ARG A 283 -25.05 15.58 11.11
N HIS A 284 -24.70 14.63 10.25
CA HIS A 284 -24.52 14.88 8.80
C HIS A 284 -25.78 14.53 7.97
N GLY A 285 -26.90 14.22 8.61
CA GLY A 285 -28.14 13.86 7.92
C GLY A 285 -28.09 12.53 7.18
N ILE A 286 -27.15 11.64 7.57
CA ILE A 286 -26.99 10.30 6.99
C ILE A 286 -27.83 9.32 7.81
N PRO A 287 -28.78 8.59 7.18
CA PRO A 287 -29.54 7.56 7.86
C PRO A 287 -28.63 6.46 8.42
N VAL A 288 -28.79 6.12 9.69
CA VAL A 288 -28.01 5.05 10.33
C VAL A 288 -28.55 3.69 9.89
N VAL A 289 -27.73 2.93 9.18
CA VAL A 289 -28.03 1.56 8.76
C VAL A 289 -27.45 0.56 9.79
N ALA A 290 -26.23 0.82 10.25
CA ALA A 290 -25.58 0.08 11.32
C ALA A 290 -24.72 1.03 12.18
N ASP A 291 -25.01 1.06 13.49
CA ASP A 291 -24.21 1.85 14.44
C ASP A 291 -22.95 1.08 14.81
N LEU A 292 -21.82 1.45 14.20
CA LEU A 292 -20.52 0.85 14.41
C LEU A 292 -19.50 1.95 14.78
N PRO A 293 -19.32 2.27 16.05
CA PRO A 293 -18.49 3.40 16.51
C PRO A 293 -17.00 3.25 16.16
N GLY A 294 -16.51 2.04 15.88
CA GLY A 294 -15.13 1.79 15.45
C GLY A 294 -14.81 2.21 14.03
N VAL A 295 -15.82 2.47 13.18
CA VAL A 295 -15.58 2.84 11.78
C VAL A 295 -15.02 4.25 11.70
N GLY A 296 -13.78 4.37 11.25
CA GLY A 296 -13.03 5.63 11.14
C GLY A 296 -12.35 6.06 12.44
N ALA A 297 -12.44 5.28 13.51
CA ALA A 297 -11.73 5.51 14.76
C ALA A 297 -10.35 4.82 14.77
N ASN A 298 -9.52 5.21 15.74
CA ASN A 298 -8.21 4.60 16.03
C ASN A 298 -7.23 4.56 14.85
N LEU A 299 -7.29 5.55 13.95
CA LEU A 299 -6.27 5.70 12.91
C LEU A 299 -4.91 5.94 13.56
N GLN A 300 -3.95 5.06 13.26
CA GLN A 300 -2.57 5.18 13.73
C GLN A 300 -1.64 5.35 12.53
N ASP A 301 -0.57 6.10 12.71
CA ASP A 301 0.50 6.27 11.74
C ASP A 301 1.86 6.09 12.42
N HIS A 302 2.82 5.52 11.71
CA HIS A 302 4.16 5.32 12.25
C HIS A 302 4.88 6.66 12.39
N LEU A 303 5.36 6.95 13.61
CA LEU A 303 6.15 8.14 13.86
C LEU A 303 7.46 8.10 13.07
N GLN A 304 7.71 9.14 12.30
CA GLN A 304 8.96 9.33 11.56
C GLN A 304 9.66 10.62 12.04
N ILE A 305 10.92 10.50 12.40
CA ILE A 305 11.78 11.64 12.73
C ILE A 305 12.79 11.83 11.61
N ARG A 306 12.95 13.07 11.14
CA ARG A 306 13.98 13.47 10.19
C ARG A 306 15.00 14.34 10.91
N SER A 307 16.17 13.76 11.17
CA SER A 307 17.29 14.50 11.70
C SER A 307 17.93 15.37 10.62
N VAL A 308 18.22 16.62 10.96
CA VAL A 308 18.86 17.57 10.04
C VAL A 308 20.20 17.99 10.64
N TYR A 309 21.26 17.80 9.86
CA TYR A 309 22.63 18.13 10.26
C TYR A 309 23.26 19.12 9.31
N GLN A 310 24.05 20.06 9.84
CA GLN A 310 24.97 20.85 9.04
C GLN A 310 26.24 20.04 8.80
N VAL A 311 26.53 19.70 7.55
CA VAL A 311 27.67 18.86 7.18
C VAL A 311 28.79 19.71 6.58
N ARG A 312 30.04 19.40 6.96
CA ARG A 312 31.24 20.00 6.40
C ARG A 312 32.16 18.90 5.85
N GLY A 313 32.81 19.16 4.73
CA GLY A 313 33.79 18.24 4.15
C GLY A 313 33.22 17.06 3.36
N ALA A 314 31.88 16.94 3.22
CA ALA A 314 31.23 15.92 2.41
C ALA A 314 30.28 16.53 1.39
N LYS A 315 30.09 15.86 0.25
CA LYS A 315 29.14 16.29 -0.78
C LYS A 315 27.70 16.02 -0.31
N THR A 316 26.84 17.02 -0.50
CA THR A 316 25.40 16.94 -0.20
C THR A 316 24.58 17.30 -1.43
N LEU A 317 23.27 17.00 -1.40
CA LEU A 317 22.34 17.40 -2.47
C LEU A 317 22.32 18.91 -2.72
N ASN A 318 22.55 19.74 -1.69
CA ASN A 318 22.54 21.19 -1.80
C ASN A 318 23.67 21.74 -2.72
N GLN A 319 24.67 20.92 -3.03
CA GLN A 319 25.77 21.29 -3.92
C GLN A 319 25.47 20.89 -5.37
N LEU A 320 24.41 20.10 -5.61
CA LEU A 320 24.00 19.58 -6.91
C LEU A 320 22.70 20.24 -7.41
N ALA A 321 22.05 21.00 -6.56
CA ALA A 321 20.86 21.80 -6.83
C ALA A 321 21.29 23.25 -7.12
#